data_e8263f9afd9b2c59ce0049ef35838e95
#
_entry.id   e8263f9afd9b2c59ce0049ef35838e95
#
_cell.length_a   1.000
_cell.length_b   1.000
_cell.length_c   1.000
_cell.angle_alpha   90.00
_cell.angle_beta   90.00
_cell.angle_gamma   90.00
#
_symmetry.space_group_name_H-M   'P 1'
#
loop_
_entity.id
_entity.type
_entity.pdbx_description
1 polymer ?
#
loop_
_entity_poly.entity_id
_entity_poly.type
_entity_poly.pdbx_seq_one_letter_code
_entity_poly.pdbx_strand_id
1 'polypeptide(L)'
;VGTNWQDTLFQSAPMESYGVSISGGSKTTTYSMGLTYFSQDGIIGGEKSQFERINGRLNLSTELGDKLKLNSVLLFSNDYRTGLPENGIGSVLYNTINAFPNEDVRTPDGNYSYLEEVSDIINPVAQIENSYNYNWANKFVGKEEIVYSINEQFSFTNRFNYNYAIVDSKTFSPLAWYGPGKYANTALNANLDPTLVELADGVFIERGASVFEQRATYLDLTFESFLNYENTFNEVHKVKGTLGASAFHRKGQALNGTAFNIPNNSIE
;
A
#
# COMPACT_ATOMS: atom_id res chain seq x y z
N VAL A 1 -12.86 8.12 -38.95
CA VAL A 1 -11.63 8.24 -38.16
C VAL A 1 -11.83 7.31 -36.98
N GLY A 2 -10.96 6.33 -36.84
CA GLY A 2 -11.10 5.36 -35.75
C GLY A 2 -10.62 5.89 -34.39
N THR A 3 -10.97 5.19 -33.32
CA THR A 3 -10.54 5.52 -31.95
C THR A 3 -9.12 4.98 -31.71
N ASN A 4 -8.20 5.86 -31.33
CA ASN A 4 -6.92 5.44 -30.76
C ASN A 4 -7.09 5.24 -29.26
N TRP A 5 -7.38 4.01 -28.85
CA TRP A 5 -7.64 3.65 -27.47
C TRP A 5 -6.46 3.93 -26.54
N GLN A 6 -5.23 3.79 -27.04
CA GLN A 6 -4.03 4.08 -26.25
C GLN A 6 -3.92 5.59 -25.97
N ASP A 7 -4.07 6.43 -26.98
CA ASP A 7 -4.04 7.89 -26.79
C ASP A 7 -5.21 8.41 -25.92
N THR A 8 -6.33 7.66 -25.91
CA THR A 8 -7.48 8.00 -25.05
C THR A 8 -7.23 7.74 -23.59
N LEU A 9 -6.42 6.73 -23.26
CA LEU A 9 -6.24 6.27 -21.88
C LEU A 9 -4.89 6.65 -21.27
N PHE A 10 -3.84 6.72 -22.10
CA PHE A 10 -2.53 7.12 -21.60
C PHE A 10 -2.45 8.63 -21.41
N GLN A 11 -1.97 9.05 -20.27
CA GLN A 11 -1.82 10.45 -19.91
C GLN A 11 -0.44 10.72 -19.29
N SER A 12 -0.07 12.01 -19.27
CA SER A 12 1.07 12.44 -18.45
C SER A 12 0.74 12.23 -16.98
N ALA A 13 1.62 11.54 -16.28
CA ALA A 13 1.45 11.22 -14.87
C ALA A 13 2.49 12.02 -14.04
N PRO A 14 2.07 13.11 -13.38
CA PRO A 14 2.95 13.88 -12.54
C PRO A 14 3.41 13.05 -11.33
N MET A 15 4.64 13.30 -10.91
CA MET A 15 5.21 12.79 -9.68
C MET A 15 5.82 13.95 -8.90
N GLU A 16 5.42 14.09 -7.65
CA GLU A 16 5.84 15.17 -6.78
C GLU A 16 6.45 14.63 -5.49
N SER A 17 7.51 15.27 -5.02
CA SER A 17 8.14 14.94 -3.75
C SER A 17 8.61 16.20 -3.04
N TYR A 18 8.12 16.41 -1.83
CA TYR A 18 8.48 17.53 -0.98
C TYR A 18 9.03 17.01 0.34
N GLY A 19 10.08 17.64 0.85
CA GLY A 19 10.67 17.26 2.10
C GLY A 19 11.20 18.45 2.89
N VAL A 20 11.01 18.40 4.19
CA VAL A 20 11.60 19.32 5.13
C VAL A 20 12.32 18.53 6.22
N SER A 21 13.49 18.98 6.63
CA SER A 21 14.21 18.38 7.74
C SER A 21 14.85 19.46 8.61
N ILE A 22 14.92 19.14 9.89
CA ILE A 22 15.60 19.95 10.89
C ILE A 22 16.50 19.05 11.71
N SER A 23 17.69 19.52 12.02
CA SER A 23 18.62 18.83 12.91
C SER A 23 19.30 19.82 13.82
N GLY A 24 19.68 19.37 14.98
CA GLY A 24 20.37 20.18 15.96
C GLY A 24 20.88 19.33 17.11
N GLY A 25 21.48 20.02 18.08
CA GLY A 25 21.94 19.33 19.26
C GLY A 25 22.71 20.23 20.23
N SER A 26 23.08 19.62 21.32
CA SER A 26 23.97 20.16 22.37
C SER A 26 25.21 19.25 22.49
N LYS A 27 25.98 19.43 23.54
CA LYS A 27 27.11 18.53 23.86
C LYS A 27 26.67 17.10 24.17
N THR A 28 25.46 16.93 24.72
CA THR A 28 24.96 15.65 25.19
C THR A 28 23.81 15.09 24.36
N THR A 29 23.17 15.92 23.54
CA THR A 29 21.98 15.48 22.81
C THR A 29 22.07 15.91 21.35
N THR A 30 21.77 15.02 20.44
CA THR A 30 21.61 15.31 19.02
C THR A 30 20.24 14.81 18.55
N TYR A 31 19.62 15.57 17.66
CA TYR A 31 18.35 15.17 17.06
C TYR A 31 18.31 15.49 15.56
N SER A 32 17.52 14.73 14.85
CA SER A 32 17.16 14.99 13.45
C SER A 32 15.72 14.56 13.23
N MET A 33 14.92 15.48 12.71
CA MET A 33 13.52 15.24 12.34
C MET A 33 13.33 15.53 10.86
N GLY A 34 12.46 14.81 10.21
CA GLY A 34 12.11 15.02 8.81
C GLY A 34 10.66 14.67 8.54
N LEU A 35 10.04 15.42 7.65
CA LEU A 35 8.73 15.15 7.09
C LEU A 35 8.86 15.15 5.57
N THR A 36 8.28 14.15 4.92
CA THR A 36 8.24 14.07 3.46
C THR A 36 6.82 13.76 2.99
N TYR A 37 6.43 14.41 1.92
CA TYR A 37 5.24 14.12 1.15
C TYR A 37 5.66 13.61 -0.23
N PHE A 38 5.00 12.59 -0.72
CA PHE A 38 5.17 12.04 -2.05
C PHE A 38 3.80 11.79 -2.67
N SER A 39 3.62 12.18 -3.93
CA SER A 39 2.43 11.88 -4.73
C SER A 39 2.85 11.46 -6.12
N GLN A 40 2.14 10.49 -6.68
CA GLN A 40 2.32 9.99 -8.04
C GLN A 40 0.99 9.57 -8.63
N ASP A 41 0.65 10.13 -9.78
CA ASP A 41 -0.50 9.70 -10.56
C ASP A 41 -0.13 8.52 -11.48
N GLY A 42 -1.14 7.73 -11.85
CA GLY A 42 -0.98 6.67 -12.85
C GLY A 42 -0.96 7.22 -14.27
N ILE A 43 -0.18 6.58 -15.13
CA ILE A 43 -0.19 6.86 -16.57
C ILE A 43 -1.50 6.44 -17.25
N ILE A 44 -2.33 5.66 -16.57
CA ILE A 44 -3.70 5.27 -16.95
C ILE A 44 -4.59 5.49 -15.74
N GLY A 45 -5.74 6.15 -15.94
CA GLY A 45 -6.81 6.25 -14.96
C GLY A 45 -6.72 7.42 -13.98
N GLY A 46 -5.67 8.24 -14.03
CA GLY A 46 -5.56 9.45 -13.21
C GLY A 46 -5.80 9.18 -11.71
N GLU A 47 -6.78 9.86 -11.12
CA GLU A 47 -7.16 9.70 -9.71
C GLU A 47 -7.61 8.27 -9.32
N LYS A 48 -8.00 7.44 -10.30
CA LYS A 48 -8.31 6.02 -10.09
C LYS A 48 -7.06 5.14 -9.97
N SER A 49 -5.87 5.71 -10.20
CA SER A 49 -4.57 5.03 -10.12
C SER A 49 -3.53 5.99 -9.53
N GLN A 50 -3.69 6.34 -8.27
CA GLN A 50 -2.89 7.32 -7.57
C GLN A 50 -2.22 6.70 -6.34
N PHE A 51 -1.05 7.21 -6.01
CA PHE A 51 -0.34 6.87 -4.79
C PHE A 51 0.12 8.14 -4.07
N GLU A 52 -0.21 8.24 -2.79
CA GLU A 52 0.23 9.29 -1.90
C GLU A 52 0.90 8.71 -0.66
N ARG A 53 1.94 9.38 -0.17
CA ARG A 53 2.63 8.98 1.05
C ARG A 53 3.11 10.18 1.86
N ILE A 54 2.83 10.16 3.15
CA ILE A 54 3.44 11.05 4.12
C ILE A 54 4.35 10.23 5.04
N ASN A 55 5.61 10.63 5.17
CA ASN A 55 6.54 10.02 6.12
C ASN A 55 7.00 11.04 7.14
N GLY A 56 7.03 10.62 8.40
CA GLY A 56 7.70 11.32 9.49
C GLY A 56 8.87 10.51 10.01
N ARG A 57 9.98 11.16 10.31
CA ARG A 57 11.17 10.53 10.91
C ARG A 57 11.68 11.38 12.06
N LEU A 58 12.01 10.71 13.17
CA LEU A 58 12.73 11.28 14.30
C LEU A 58 13.92 10.37 14.63
N ASN A 59 15.09 10.97 14.75
CA ASN A 59 16.25 10.33 15.36
C ASN A 59 16.68 11.20 16.55
N LEU A 60 16.91 10.57 17.68
CA LEU A 60 17.38 11.20 18.91
C LEU A 60 18.53 10.37 19.47
N SER A 61 19.59 11.03 19.85
CA SER A 61 20.67 10.42 20.64
C SER A 61 20.99 11.36 21.80
N THR A 62 20.92 10.84 23.02
CA THR A 62 21.20 11.64 24.22
C THR A 62 22.04 10.87 25.21
N GLU A 63 23.02 11.55 25.80
CA GLU A 63 23.84 11.06 26.91
C GLU A 63 23.20 11.53 28.23
N LEU A 64 22.89 10.56 29.07
CA LEU A 64 22.29 10.76 30.39
C LEU A 64 23.35 10.50 31.47
N GLY A 65 24.14 11.53 31.72
CA GLY A 65 25.36 11.43 32.55
C GLY A 65 26.49 10.70 31.82
N ASP A 66 27.49 10.22 32.57
CA ASP A 66 28.73 9.69 32.00
C ASP A 66 28.63 8.23 31.51
N LYS A 67 27.58 7.53 31.89
CA LYS A 67 27.49 6.07 31.67
C LYS A 67 26.29 5.60 30.84
N LEU A 68 25.31 6.46 30.62
CA LEU A 68 24.07 6.05 29.97
C LEU A 68 23.85 6.85 28.69
N LYS A 69 23.59 6.13 27.60
CA LYS A 69 23.22 6.73 26.31
C LYS A 69 21.91 6.13 25.82
N LEU A 70 20.99 7.00 25.42
CA LEU A 70 19.74 6.64 24.80
C LEU A 70 19.81 7.00 23.30
N ASN A 71 19.46 6.05 22.43
CA ASN A 71 19.26 6.27 21.02
C ASN A 71 17.82 5.86 20.65
N SER A 72 17.07 6.79 20.05
CA SER A 72 15.70 6.56 19.62
C SER A 72 15.57 6.84 18.12
N VAL A 73 14.94 5.95 17.40
CA VAL A 73 14.57 6.13 16.00
C VAL A 73 13.09 5.83 15.85
N LEU A 74 12.34 6.81 15.39
CA LEU A 74 10.92 6.67 15.11
C LEU A 74 10.66 7.00 13.64
N LEU A 75 9.89 6.14 12.99
CA LEU A 75 9.42 6.31 11.62
C LEU A 75 7.91 6.13 11.60
N PHE A 76 7.25 7.04 10.95
CA PHE A 76 5.82 6.97 10.65
C PHE A 76 5.62 7.06 9.14
N SER A 77 4.73 6.25 8.59
CA SER A 77 4.27 6.35 7.21
C SER A 77 2.75 6.25 7.17
N ASN A 78 2.14 7.16 6.44
CA ASN A 78 0.74 7.08 6.03
C ASN A 78 0.70 6.99 4.51
N ASP A 79 0.20 5.89 3.99
CA ASP A 79 0.10 5.60 2.56
C ASP A 79 -1.37 5.57 2.16
N TYR A 80 -1.71 6.20 1.04
CA TYR A 80 -2.99 6.09 0.36
C TYR A 80 -2.76 5.68 -1.09
N ARG A 81 -3.53 4.70 -1.57
CA ARG A 81 -3.46 4.24 -2.95
C ARG A 81 -4.86 3.95 -3.49
N THR A 82 -5.14 4.46 -4.67
CA THR A 82 -6.19 3.95 -5.56
C THR A 82 -5.56 3.03 -6.60
N GLY A 83 -6.32 2.08 -7.14
CA GLY A 83 -5.78 1.12 -8.10
C GLY A 83 -6.81 0.65 -9.12
N LEU A 84 -6.30 0.25 -10.27
CA LEU A 84 -7.05 -0.36 -11.35
C LEU A 84 -6.66 -1.85 -11.49
N PRO A 85 -7.46 -2.69 -12.16
CA PRO A 85 -7.01 -3.98 -12.65
C PRO A 85 -5.86 -3.80 -13.64
N GLU A 86 -4.60 -4.01 -13.19
CA GLU A 86 -3.40 -3.60 -13.92
C GLU A 86 -2.90 -4.66 -14.91
N ASN A 87 -3.02 -5.94 -14.56
CA ASN A 87 -2.35 -7.03 -15.27
C ASN A 87 -3.28 -8.19 -15.60
N GLY A 88 -2.95 -8.89 -16.68
CA GLY A 88 -3.62 -10.10 -17.11
C GLY A 88 -4.81 -9.85 -18.04
N ILE A 89 -5.46 -10.94 -18.43
CA ILE A 89 -6.65 -10.92 -19.27
C ILE A 89 -7.78 -10.20 -18.52
N GLY A 90 -8.46 -9.28 -19.21
CA GLY A 90 -9.52 -8.46 -18.62
C GLY A 90 -9.04 -7.25 -17.83
N SER A 91 -7.73 -6.98 -17.75
CA SER A 91 -7.20 -5.74 -17.19
C SER A 91 -7.50 -4.54 -18.11
N VAL A 92 -7.38 -3.33 -17.54
CA VAL A 92 -7.54 -2.09 -18.33
C VAL A 92 -6.58 -2.05 -19.50
N LEU A 93 -5.31 -2.39 -19.27
CA LEU A 93 -4.30 -2.41 -20.34
C LEU A 93 -4.61 -3.47 -21.40
N TYR A 94 -5.03 -4.67 -21.00
CA TYR A 94 -5.45 -5.72 -21.92
C TYR A 94 -6.60 -5.24 -22.81
N ASN A 95 -7.65 -4.67 -22.22
CA ASN A 95 -8.79 -4.14 -22.96
C ASN A 95 -8.37 -3.00 -23.90
N THR A 96 -7.48 -2.11 -23.46
CA THR A 96 -6.97 -0.98 -24.25
C THR A 96 -6.25 -1.42 -25.53
N ILE A 97 -5.39 -2.45 -25.41
CA ILE A 97 -4.57 -2.92 -26.53
C ILE A 97 -5.41 -3.71 -27.53
N ASN A 98 -6.44 -4.42 -27.07
CA ASN A 98 -7.26 -5.30 -27.87
C ASN A 98 -8.58 -4.67 -28.35
N ALA A 99 -8.92 -3.47 -27.89
CA ALA A 99 -10.12 -2.77 -28.35
C ALA A 99 -10.02 -2.34 -29.82
N PHE A 100 -11.06 -2.61 -30.60
CA PHE A 100 -11.06 -2.30 -32.03
C PHE A 100 -11.15 -0.79 -32.28
N PRO A 101 -10.36 -0.26 -33.22
CA PRO A 101 -10.32 1.17 -33.51
C PRO A 101 -11.58 1.69 -34.26
N ASN A 102 -12.42 0.81 -34.81
CA ASN A 102 -13.68 1.17 -35.45
C ASN A 102 -14.81 1.51 -34.50
N GLU A 103 -14.62 1.21 -33.21
CA GLU A 103 -15.57 1.54 -32.15
C GLU A 103 -15.25 2.88 -31.48
N ASP A 104 -16.25 3.70 -31.30
CA ASP A 104 -16.12 4.95 -30.55
C ASP A 104 -16.14 4.67 -29.06
N VAL A 105 -15.54 5.55 -28.24
CA VAL A 105 -15.57 5.45 -26.78
C VAL A 105 -17.00 5.50 -26.24
N ARG A 106 -17.81 6.39 -26.86
CA ARG A 106 -19.21 6.60 -26.47
C ARG A 106 -20.10 6.61 -27.70
N THR A 107 -21.31 6.10 -27.53
CA THR A 107 -22.39 6.19 -28.50
C THR A 107 -22.86 7.66 -28.66
N PRO A 108 -23.60 8.00 -29.73
CA PRO A 108 -24.19 9.34 -29.90
C PRO A 108 -25.08 9.80 -28.73
N ASP A 109 -25.67 8.85 -27.99
CA ASP A 109 -26.51 9.13 -26.83
C ASP A 109 -25.69 9.36 -25.55
N GLY A 110 -24.35 9.33 -25.65
CA GLY A 110 -23.43 9.57 -24.53
C GLY A 110 -23.10 8.36 -23.65
N ASN A 111 -23.71 7.21 -23.90
CA ASN A 111 -23.39 5.96 -23.20
C ASN A 111 -22.05 5.39 -23.67
N TYR A 112 -21.41 4.54 -22.86
CA TYR A 112 -20.22 3.81 -23.32
C TYR A 112 -20.56 2.82 -24.41
N SER A 113 -19.74 2.80 -25.47
CA SER A 113 -19.91 1.83 -26.56
C SER A 113 -19.61 0.42 -26.07
N TYR A 114 -20.37 -0.55 -26.56
CA TYR A 114 -20.13 -1.96 -26.31
C TYR A 114 -19.15 -2.52 -27.34
N LEU A 115 -18.13 -3.20 -26.87
CA LEU A 115 -17.17 -3.90 -27.72
C LEU A 115 -17.69 -5.33 -27.95
N GLU A 116 -18.71 -5.48 -28.82
CA GLU A 116 -19.47 -6.73 -28.99
C GLU A 116 -18.72 -7.76 -29.82
N GLU A 117 -17.86 -7.34 -30.73
CA GLU A 117 -17.16 -8.22 -31.68
C GLU A 117 -16.22 -9.21 -31.01
N VAL A 118 -15.82 -8.94 -29.76
CA VAL A 118 -14.93 -9.80 -28.99
C VAL A 118 -15.52 -10.08 -27.60
N SER A 119 -15.67 -11.34 -27.28
CA SER A 119 -16.33 -11.78 -26.03
C SER A 119 -15.54 -11.45 -24.77
N ASP A 120 -14.22 -11.30 -24.87
CA ASP A 120 -13.29 -11.13 -23.76
C ASP A 120 -12.74 -9.71 -23.58
N ILE A 121 -13.37 -8.71 -24.24
CA ILE A 121 -12.99 -7.31 -24.14
C ILE A 121 -14.18 -6.48 -23.70
N ILE A 122 -13.94 -5.51 -22.83
CA ILE A 122 -14.89 -4.46 -22.45
C ILE A 122 -14.30 -3.08 -22.74
N ASN A 123 -15.15 -2.07 -22.80
CA ASN A 123 -14.72 -0.68 -22.99
C ASN A 123 -13.80 -0.26 -21.83
N PRO A 124 -12.51 0.01 -22.08
CA PRO A 124 -11.54 0.28 -21.00
C PRO A 124 -11.80 1.59 -20.27
N VAL A 125 -12.43 2.58 -20.93
CA VAL A 125 -12.80 3.85 -20.27
C VAL A 125 -13.92 3.60 -19.27
N ALA A 126 -14.94 2.84 -19.67
CA ALA A 126 -16.02 2.43 -18.78
C ALA A 126 -15.48 1.57 -17.60
N GLN A 127 -14.49 0.73 -17.88
CA GLN A 127 -13.82 -0.08 -16.85
C GLN A 127 -13.15 0.80 -15.79
N ILE A 128 -12.44 1.85 -16.21
CA ILE A 128 -11.80 2.79 -15.28
C ILE A 128 -12.84 3.52 -14.43
N GLU A 129 -13.90 4.05 -15.05
CA GLU A 129 -14.95 4.77 -14.30
C GLU A 129 -15.60 3.89 -13.22
N ASN A 130 -15.81 2.63 -13.51
CA ASN A 130 -16.42 1.66 -12.59
C ASN A 130 -15.41 0.95 -11.68
N SER A 131 -14.16 1.39 -11.65
CA SER A 131 -13.14 0.85 -10.74
C SER A 131 -13.05 1.67 -9.47
N TYR A 132 -13.26 1.02 -8.32
CA TYR A 132 -13.20 1.61 -6.99
C TYR A 132 -12.41 0.68 -6.07
N ASN A 133 -11.11 0.93 -6.00
CA ASN A 133 -10.19 0.14 -5.20
C ASN A 133 -9.30 1.08 -4.38
N TYR A 134 -9.48 1.07 -3.07
CA TYR A 134 -8.84 1.97 -2.13
C TYR A 134 -8.02 1.18 -1.13
N ASN A 135 -6.82 1.65 -0.85
CA ASN A 135 -5.95 1.06 0.15
C ASN A 135 -5.34 2.17 1.01
N TRP A 136 -5.35 1.96 2.31
CA TRP A 136 -4.72 2.83 3.30
C TRP A 136 -3.77 2.01 4.16
N ALA A 137 -2.60 2.55 4.41
CA ALA A 137 -1.67 1.92 5.33
C ALA A 137 -1.07 2.94 6.29
N ASN A 138 -1.14 2.65 7.58
CA ASN A 138 -0.44 3.39 8.62
C ASN A 138 0.62 2.49 9.22
N LYS A 139 1.88 2.93 9.23
CA LYS A 139 3.01 2.18 9.76
C LYS A 139 3.76 3.01 10.78
N PHE A 140 4.09 2.36 11.90
CA PHE A 140 4.92 2.89 12.96
C PHE A 140 6.08 1.92 13.18
N VAL A 141 7.28 2.40 12.92
CA VAL A 141 8.51 1.63 13.15
C VAL A 141 9.36 2.37 14.14
N GLY A 142 9.82 1.68 15.16
CA GLY A 142 10.66 2.29 16.17
C GLY A 142 11.78 1.39 16.63
N LYS A 143 12.84 2.05 17.08
CA LYS A 143 13.98 1.44 17.77
C LYS A 143 14.34 2.31 18.97
N GLU A 144 14.26 1.73 20.15
CA GLU A 144 14.75 2.32 21.39
C GLU A 144 15.96 1.52 21.86
N GLU A 145 17.08 2.19 22.04
CA GLU A 145 18.33 1.55 22.42
C GLU A 145 18.93 2.30 23.61
N ILE A 146 19.20 1.56 24.66
CA ILE A 146 19.89 2.02 25.87
C ILE A 146 21.25 1.37 25.92
N VAL A 147 22.30 2.17 25.95
CA VAL A 147 23.67 1.71 26.14
C VAL A 147 24.15 2.15 27.51
N TYR A 148 24.53 1.19 28.35
CA TYR A 148 25.11 1.43 29.64
C TYR A 148 26.59 1.07 29.63
N SER A 149 27.47 2.06 29.82
CA SER A 149 28.91 1.88 29.93
C SER A 149 29.26 1.45 31.36
N ILE A 150 29.58 0.17 31.53
CA ILE A 150 29.96 -0.39 32.83
C ILE A 150 31.31 0.19 33.25
N ASN A 151 32.27 0.11 32.34
CA ASN A 151 33.60 0.71 32.44
C ASN A 151 34.15 0.98 31.01
N GLU A 152 35.42 1.31 30.87
CA GLU A 152 36.08 1.63 29.59
C GLU A 152 36.09 0.44 28.61
N GLN A 153 36.06 -0.80 29.11
CA GLN A 153 36.13 -2.02 28.30
C GLN A 153 34.77 -2.65 28.05
N PHE A 154 33.83 -2.52 28.99
CA PHE A 154 32.53 -3.22 28.90
C PHE A 154 31.37 -2.24 28.78
N SER A 155 30.45 -2.56 27.85
CA SER A 155 29.14 -1.92 27.77
C SER A 155 28.03 -2.94 27.64
N PHE A 156 26.86 -2.60 28.19
CA PHE A 156 25.65 -3.38 28.08
C PHE A 156 24.60 -2.60 27.28
N THR A 157 24.11 -3.20 26.21
CA THR A 157 23.14 -2.59 25.29
C THR A 157 21.85 -3.37 25.34
N ASN A 158 20.75 -2.69 25.61
CA ASN A 158 19.40 -3.20 25.39
C ASN A 158 18.76 -2.45 24.23
N ARG A 159 18.13 -3.19 23.33
CA ARG A 159 17.44 -2.65 22.18
C ARG A 159 16.04 -3.23 22.09
N PHE A 160 15.06 -2.36 21.92
CA PHE A 160 13.68 -2.71 21.65
C PHE A 160 13.29 -2.15 20.28
N ASN A 161 12.95 -3.05 19.37
CA ASN A 161 12.45 -2.68 18.05
C ASN A 161 10.98 -3.07 17.97
N TYR A 162 10.18 -2.20 17.34
CA TYR A 162 8.78 -2.48 17.05
C TYR A 162 8.43 -2.04 15.64
N ASN A 163 7.57 -2.82 14.99
CA ASN A 163 6.95 -2.48 13.72
C ASN A 163 5.46 -2.78 13.85
N TYR A 164 4.65 -1.74 13.79
CA TYR A 164 3.20 -1.85 13.84
C TYR A 164 2.60 -1.27 12.58
N ALA A 165 1.74 -2.03 11.90
CA ALA A 165 1.05 -1.59 10.71
C ALA A 165 -0.44 -1.91 10.78
N ILE A 166 -1.25 -0.95 10.34
CA ILE A 166 -2.67 -1.11 10.04
C ILE A 166 -2.82 -0.92 8.53
N VAL A 167 -3.41 -1.90 7.86
CA VAL A 167 -3.69 -1.85 6.42
C VAL A 167 -5.17 -2.07 6.23
N ASP A 168 -5.83 -1.07 5.67
CA ASP A 168 -7.24 -1.11 5.31
C ASP A 168 -7.36 -1.14 3.78
N SER A 169 -8.28 -1.94 3.26
CA SER A 169 -8.64 -1.92 1.85
C SER A 169 -10.15 -1.96 1.68
N LYS A 170 -10.62 -1.27 0.66
CA LYS A 170 -12.03 -1.24 0.26
C LYS A 170 -12.12 -1.35 -1.25
N THR A 171 -12.88 -2.32 -1.72
CA THR A 171 -13.19 -2.48 -3.15
C THR A 171 -14.70 -2.44 -3.31
N PHE A 172 -15.19 -1.56 -4.16
CA PHE A 172 -16.58 -1.52 -4.58
C PHE A 172 -16.67 -1.98 -6.03
N SER A 173 -17.55 -2.93 -6.28
CA SER A 173 -17.85 -3.46 -7.60
C SER A 173 -19.30 -3.11 -7.94
N PRO A 174 -19.52 -2.04 -8.73
CA PRO A 174 -20.86 -1.67 -9.17
C PRO A 174 -21.45 -2.73 -10.09
N LEU A 175 -22.76 -2.81 -10.14
CA LEU A 175 -23.44 -3.49 -11.24
C LEU A 175 -23.35 -2.59 -12.46
N ALA A 176 -22.57 -2.99 -13.45
CA ALA A 176 -22.37 -2.25 -14.68
C ALA A 176 -22.62 -3.14 -15.88
N TRP A 177 -23.12 -2.54 -16.96
CA TRP A 177 -23.41 -3.20 -18.22
C TRP A 177 -22.38 -2.81 -19.28
N TYR A 178 -21.65 -3.80 -19.79
CA TYR A 178 -20.63 -3.59 -20.82
C TYR A 178 -20.96 -4.26 -22.16
N GLY A 179 -22.18 -4.74 -22.30
CA GLY A 179 -22.68 -5.48 -23.47
C GLY A 179 -23.23 -6.86 -23.07
N PRO A 180 -23.77 -7.62 -24.03
CA PRO A 180 -24.38 -8.93 -23.79
C PRO A 180 -23.45 -9.88 -23.04
N GLY A 181 -23.88 -10.39 -21.90
CA GLY A 181 -23.12 -11.29 -21.04
C GLY A 181 -21.98 -10.65 -20.23
N LYS A 182 -21.84 -9.32 -20.25
CA LYS A 182 -20.72 -8.58 -19.63
C LYS A 182 -21.21 -7.65 -18.52
N TYR A 183 -21.42 -8.21 -17.34
CA TYR A 183 -21.99 -7.49 -16.18
C TYR A 183 -20.99 -7.18 -15.08
N ALA A 184 -19.79 -7.72 -15.14
CA ALA A 184 -18.74 -7.42 -14.18
C ALA A 184 -17.67 -6.52 -14.80
N ASN A 185 -16.95 -5.79 -13.97
CA ASN A 185 -15.85 -4.93 -14.40
C ASN A 185 -14.62 -5.73 -14.87
N THR A 186 -14.87 -6.85 -15.53
CA THR A 186 -13.89 -7.74 -16.18
C THR A 186 -14.57 -8.47 -17.33
N ALA A 187 -13.83 -8.70 -18.40
CA ALA A 187 -14.32 -9.40 -19.58
C ALA A 187 -14.46 -10.94 -19.41
N LEU A 188 -14.05 -11.50 -18.29
CA LEU A 188 -13.97 -12.96 -18.10
C LEU A 188 -15.32 -13.67 -17.85
N ASN A 189 -16.44 -12.96 -17.81
CA ASN A 189 -17.72 -13.51 -17.36
C ASN A 189 -18.77 -13.64 -18.50
N ALA A 190 -18.34 -13.78 -19.73
CA ALA A 190 -19.21 -13.74 -20.91
C ALA A 190 -20.31 -14.82 -20.96
N ASN A 191 -20.23 -15.89 -20.16
CA ASN A 191 -21.17 -17.03 -20.21
C ASN A 191 -21.92 -17.28 -18.89
N LEU A 192 -21.88 -16.35 -17.94
CA LEU A 192 -22.59 -16.49 -16.67
C LEU A 192 -24.00 -15.94 -16.78
N ASP A 193 -24.94 -16.55 -16.05
CA ASP A 193 -26.26 -15.95 -15.86
C ASP A 193 -26.09 -14.54 -15.32
N PRO A 194 -26.58 -13.52 -16.03
CA PRO A 194 -26.37 -12.13 -15.64
C PRO A 194 -27.08 -11.77 -14.32
N THR A 195 -28.04 -12.55 -13.89
CA THR A 195 -28.91 -12.24 -12.76
C THR A 195 -28.52 -12.97 -11.46
N LEU A 196 -27.77 -14.07 -11.55
CA LEU A 196 -27.45 -14.91 -10.39
C LEU A 196 -25.95 -15.07 -10.18
N VAL A 197 -25.53 -15.08 -8.93
CA VAL A 197 -24.18 -15.38 -8.47
C VAL A 197 -24.24 -16.49 -7.43
N GLU A 198 -23.49 -17.57 -7.63
CA GLU A 198 -23.32 -18.60 -6.62
C GLU A 198 -22.33 -18.15 -5.54
N LEU A 199 -22.77 -18.11 -4.29
CA LEU A 199 -21.95 -17.76 -3.12
C LEU A 199 -21.27 -18.97 -2.48
N ALA A 200 -21.94 -20.10 -2.48
CA ALA A 200 -21.48 -21.37 -1.93
C ALA A 200 -22.33 -22.49 -2.54
N ASP A 201 -21.99 -23.74 -2.27
CA ASP A 201 -22.63 -24.94 -2.82
C ASP A 201 -24.16 -24.84 -2.94
N GLY A 202 -24.64 -24.47 -4.12
CA GLY A 202 -26.06 -24.37 -4.45
C GLY A 202 -26.79 -23.12 -3.89
N VAL A 203 -26.09 -22.16 -3.28
CA VAL A 203 -26.68 -20.90 -2.80
C VAL A 203 -26.48 -19.81 -3.84
N PHE A 204 -27.55 -19.37 -4.47
CA PHE A 204 -27.54 -18.30 -5.48
C PHE A 204 -28.17 -17.03 -4.93
N ILE A 205 -27.62 -15.90 -5.28
CA ILE A 205 -28.16 -14.56 -5.01
C ILE A 205 -28.31 -13.80 -6.31
N GLU A 206 -29.22 -12.84 -6.33
CA GLU A 206 -29.28 -11.88 -7.44
C GLU A 206 -27.98 -11.08 -7.53
N ARG A 207 -27.52 -10.89 -8.76
CA ARG A 207 -26.35 -10.07 -9.04
C ARG A 207 -26.68 -8.61 -8.75
N GLY A 208 -25.90 -8.01 -7.90
CA GLY A 208 -25.99 -6.60 -7.55
C GLY A 208 -24.59 -6.02 -7.32
N ALA A 209 -24.53 -4.74 -6.97
CA ALA A 209 -23.30 -4.15 -6.51
C ALA A 209 -22.81 -4.86 -5.24
N SER A 210 -21.49 -4.92 -5.09
CA SER A 210 -20.86 -5.49 -3.91
C SER A 210 -19.75 -4.60 -3.37
N VAL A 211 -19.55 -4.67 -2.05
CA VAL A 211 -18.45 -4.03 -1.37
C VAL A 211 -17.64 -5.08 -0.62
N PHE A 212 -16.34 -5.07 -0.81
CA PHE A 212 -15.38 -5.84 -0.01
C PHE A 212 -14.59 -4.87 0.85
N GLU A 213 -14.50 -5.15 2.14
CA GLU A 213 -13.64 -4.42 3.07
C GLU A 213 -12.74 -5.38 3.84
N GLN A 214 -11.51 -4.95 4.06
CA GLN A 214 -10.53 -5.67 4.87
C GLN A 214 -9.79 -4.70 5.77
N ARG A 215 -9.59 -5.10 7.02
CA ARG A 215 -8.63 -4.50 7.95
C ARG A 215 -7.65 -5.55 8.41
N ALA A 216 -6.37 -5.29 8.20
CA ALA A 216 -5.28 -6.13 8.68
C ALA A 216 -4.38 -5.34 9.63
N THR A 217 -3.95 -5.97 10.72
CA THR A 217 -2.97 -5.42 11.65
C THR A 217 -1.79 -6.35 11.78
N TYR A 218 -0.60 -5.77 11.82
CA TYR A 218 0.65 -6.48 11.97
C TYR A 218 1.45 -5.86 13.10
N LEU A 219 2.02 -6.69 13.97
CA LEU A 219 2.88 -6.28 15.05
C LEU A 219 4.09 -7.19 15.11
N ASP A 220 5.28 -6.63 14.92
CA ASP A 220 6.55 -7.29 15.16
C ASP A 220 7.25 -6.58 16.32
N LEU A 221 7.68 -7.36 17.30
CA LEU A 221 8.46 -6.87 18.44
C LEU A 221 9.76 -7.66 18.49
N THR A 222 10.86 -6.95 18.68
CA THR A 222 12.17 -7.60 18.90
C THR A 222 12.83 -6.94 20.10
N PHE A 223 13.21 -7.77 21.07
CA PHE A 223 14.04 -7.36 22.20
C PHE A 223 15.41 -8.01 22.08
N GLU A 224 16.45 -7.20 22.20
CA GLU A 224 17.84 -7.64 22.11
C GLU A 224 18.65 -7.12 23.28
N SER A 225 19.54 -7.95 23.80
CA SER A 225 20.48 -7.58 24.86
C SER A 225 21.88 -8.02 24.47
N PHE A 226 22.85 -7.14 24.60
CA PHE A 226 24.23 -7.38 24.23
C PHE A 226 25.16 -6.95 25.35
N LEU A 227 26.11 -7.82 25.72
CA LEU A 227 27.30 -7.45 26.46
C LEU A 227 28.46 -7.29 25.46
N ASN A 228 29.01 -6.10 25.38
CA ASN A 228 30.11 -5.78 24.49
C ASN A 228 31.38 -5.58 25.30
N TYR A 229 32.46 -6.12 24.77
CA TYR A 229 33.83 -5.93 25.25
C TYR A 229 34.68 -5.33 24.18
N GLU A 230 35.44 -4.30 24.49
CA GLU A 230 36.43 -3.69 23.59
C GLU A 230 37.66 -3.28 24.41
N ASN A 231 38.83 -3.74 23.99
CA ASN A 231 40.09 -3.33 24.60
C ASN A 231 41.22 -3.31 23.58
N THR A 232 42.19 -2.43 23.81
CA THR A 232 43.42 -2.38 23.03
C THR A 232 44.59 -2.75 23.91
N PHE A 233 45.24 -3.87 23.58
CA PHE A 233 46.40 -4.40 24.30
C PHE A 233 47.69 -3.87 23.64
N ASN A 234 48.59 -3.39 24.48
CA ASN A 234 49.90 -2.89 24.06
C ASN A 234 49.82 -1.83 22.94
N GLU A 235 48.75 -1.03 22.89
CA GLU A 235 48.47 -0.01 21.86
C GLU A 235 48.44 -0.52 20.41
N VAL A 236 48.58 -1.85 20.22
CA VAL A 236 48.67 -2.50 18.91
C VAL A 236 47.49 -3.45 18.62
N HIS A 237 47.08 -4.23 19.61
CA HIS A 237 46.08 -5.29 19.40
C HIS A 237 44.72 -4.87 19.92
N LYS A 238 43.81 -4.50 18.99
CA LYS A 238 42.42 -4.18 19.31
C LYS A 238 41.55 -5.44 19.25
N VAL A 239 41.00 -5.81 20.41
CA VAL A 239 40.08 -6.96 20.55
C VAL A 239 38.68 -6.48 20.86
N LYS A 240 37.72 -6.97 20.08
CA LYS A 240 36.28 -6.74 20.31
C LYS A 240 35.55 -8.08 20.44
N GLY A 241 34.64 -8.16 21.40
CA GLY A 241 33.79 -9.32 21.61
C GLY A 241 32.35 -8.87 21.91
N THR A 242 31.37 -9.62 21.44
CA THR A 242 29.96 -9.37 21.75
C THR A 242 29.29 -10.69 22.09
N LEU A 243 28.59 -10.71 23.20
CA LEU A 243 27.68 -11.80 23.60
C LEU A 243 26.28 -11.21 23.66
N GLY A 244 25.33 -11.84 22.97
CA GLY A 244 23.97 -11.30 22.89
C GLY A 244 22.90 -12.38 22.91
N ALA A 245 21.70 -11.95 23.26
CA ALA A 245 20.48 -12.74 23.16
C ALA A 245 19.37 -11.87 22.57
N SER A 246 18.47 -12.49 21.81
CA SER A 246 17.31 -11.82 21.23
C SER A 246 16.04 -12.64 21.42
N ALA A 247 14.92 -11.95 21.57
CA ALA A 247 13.58 -12.51 21.54
C ALA A 247 12.75 -11.76 20.50
N PHE A 248 12.05 -12.53 19.69
CA PHE A 248 11.20 -12.01 18.63
C PHE A 248 9.76 -12.49 18.81
N HIS A 249 8.80 -11.56 18.63
CA HIS A 249 7.38 -11.86 18.65
C HIS A 249 6.71 -11.25 17.43
N ARG A 250 5.93 -12.05 16.70
CA ARG A 250 5.12 -11.59 15.57
C ARG A 250 3.66 -11.94 15.80
N LYS A 251 2.80 -10.96 15.57
CA LYS A 251 1.35 -11.13 15.56
C LYS A 251 0.77 -10.43 14.34
N GLY A 252 -0.10 -11.14 13.63
CA GLY A 252 -0.91 -10.58 12.56
C GLY A 252 -2.34 -11.06 12.69
N GLN A 253 -3.27 -10.20 12.34
CA GLN A 253 -4.68 -10.56 12.24
C GLN A 253 -5.31 -9.78 11.08
N ALA A 254 -6.28 -10.39 10.41
CA ALA A 254 -7.08 -9.73 9.40
C ALA A 254 -8.56 -10.06 9.63
N LEU A 255 -9.40 -9.06 9.44
CA LEU A 255 -10.84 -9.19 9.34
C LEU A 255 -11.24 -8.69 7.96
N ASN A 256 -12.04 -9.46 7.25
CA ASN A 256 -12.61 -9.04 5.98
C ASN A 256 -14.07 -9.47 5.88
N GLY A 257 -14.78 -8.83 4.97
CA GLY A 257 -16.17 -9.16 4.67
C GLY A 257 -16.56 -8.61 3.31
N THR A 258 -17.57 -9.28 2.71
CA THR A 258 -18.19 -8.82 1.48
C THR A 258 -19.68 -8.65 1.74
N ALA A 259 -20.22 -7.50 1.38
CA ALA A 259 -21.64 -7.24 1.31
C ALA A 259 -22.09 -7.22 -0.15
N PHE A 260 -23.24 -7.77 -0.43
CA PHE A 260 -23.85 -7.85 -1.77
C PHE A 260 -25.14 -7.04 -1.81
N ASN A 261 -25.60 -6.73 -3.02
CA ASN A 261 -26.84 -6.02 -3.27
C ASN A 261 -26.89 -4.65 -2.57
N ILE A 262 -25.79 -3.91 -2.73
CA ILE A 262 -25.67 -2.57 -2.18
C ILE A 262 -26.76 -1.68 -2.80
N PRO A 263 -27.61 -1.02 -1.98
CA PRO A 263 -28.62 -0.10 -2.48
C PRO A 263 -28.02 1.00 -3.36
N ASN A 264 -28.79 1.45 -4.34
CA ASN A 264 -28.42 2.56 -5.22
C ASN A 264 -27.20 2.35 -6.12
N ASN A 265 -26.60 1.14 -6.12
CA ASN A 265 -25.39 0.87 -6.92
C ASN A 265 -24.29 1.93 -6.72
N SER A 266 -24.14 2.42 -5.50
CA SER A 266 -23.20 3.49 -5.12
C SER A 266 -22.35 3.08 -3.92
N ILE A 267 -21.13 3.60 -3.89
CA ILE A 267 -20.20 3.43 -2.78
C ILE A 267 -20.51 4.38 -1.61
N GLU A 268 -21.30 5.44 -1.87
CA GLU A 268 -21.71 6.46 -0.90
C GLU A 268 -22.97 6.06 -0.10
#